data_b7b114956a032ef44abc63bcfe29b758
#
_entry.id   b7b114956a032ef44abc63bcfe29b758
#
_cell.length_a   1.000
_cell.length_b   1.000
_cell.length_c   1.000
_cell.angle_alpha   90.00
_cell.angle_beta   90.00
_cell.angle_gamma   90.00
#
_symmetry.space_group_name_H-M   'P 1'
#
loop_
_entity.id
_entity.type
_entity.pdbx_description
1 polymer ?
#
loop_
_entity_poly.entity_id
_entity_poly.type
_entity_poly.pdbx_seq_one_letter_code
_entity_poly.pdbx_strand_id
1 'polypeptide(L)'
;MYYLGLDVGSSSVKAAIVDAKSGKSILSVHEPKNEMGINSLNNDWAEQDPNMWWKYTYDAIKRVCKESNVDSEKIGSIGISYQMHGLVVVDKNGSPLRDSIIWCDSRAVNIGNEAFEKLGQEKCMSHLLNSPGNFTASKLKWVKDNEPNIYEKIYKYMLPGDFIAYKLTGEINTTRNGLSEGIIWDYKNNSTADWL
;
A
#
# COMPACT_ATOMS: atom_id res chain seq x y z
N MET A 1 -20.18 -17.89 -10.17
CA MET A 1 -19.62 -16.66 -9.53
C MET A 1 -18.18 -16.95 -9.20
N TYR A 2 -17.32 -15.97 -9.43
CA TYR A 2 -15.88 -16.06 -9.20
C TYR A 2 -15.41 -14.90 -8.32
N TYR A 3 -14.25 -15.04 -7.73
CA TYR A 3 -13.52 -13.99 -7.04
C TYR A 3 -12.20 -13.71 -7.74
N LEU A 4 -11.77 -12.46 -7.75
CA LEU A 4 -10.46 -12.07 -8.25
C LEU A 4 -9.58 -11.69 -7.04
N GLY A 5 -8.46 -12.39 -6.87
CA GLY A 5 -7.42 -12.06 -5.90
C GLY A 5 -6.29 -11.31 -6.58
N LEU A 6 -5.84 -10.21 -5.97
CA LEU A 6 -4.67 -9.45 -6.38
C LEU A 6 -3.61 -9.50 -5.28
N ASP A 7 -2.34 -9.64 -5.66
CA ASP A 7 -1.18 -9.53 -4.76
C ASP A 7 -0.19 -8.53 -5.39
N VAL A 8 -0.15 -7.33 -4.83
CA VAL A 8 0.65 -6.20 -5.33
C VAL A 8 1.98 -6.17 -4.60
N GLY A 9 2.93 -6.97 -5.07
CA GLY A 9 4.29 -7.02 -4.51
C GLY A 9 5.21 -5.94 -5.08
N SER A 10 6.44 -5.87 -4.54
CA SER A 10 7.49 -4.98 -5.05
C SER A 10 8.21 -5.54 -6.29
N SER A 11 8.16 -6.86 -6.52
CA SER A 11 8.76 -7.48 -7.70
C SER A 11 7.77 -7.74 -8.83
N SER A 12 6.50 -8.00 -8.51
CA SER A 12 5.44 -8.30 -9.48
C SER A 12 4.06 -8.13 -8.87
N VAL A 13 3.06 -8.00 -9.74
CA VAL A 13 1.65 -8.09 -9.39
C VAL A 13 1.12 -9.45 -9.83
N LYS A 14 0.48 -10.18 -8.92
CA LYS A 14 -0.20 -11.43 -9.23
C LYS A 14 -1.72 -11.21 -9.26
N ALA A 15 -2.38 -11.89 -10.19
CA ALA A 15 -3.84 -11.94 -10.26
C ALA A 15 -4.29 -13.40 -10.37
N ALA A 16 -5.29 -13.79 -9.57
CA ALA A 16 -5.84 -15.13 -9.55
C ALA A 16 -7.37 -15.12 -9.58
N ILE A 17 -7.97 -15.97 -10.40
CA ILE A 17 -9.41 -16.22 -10.38
C ILE A 17 -9.70 -17.47 -9.57
N VAL A 18 -10.64 -17.34 -8.64
CA VAL A 18 -11.06 -18.42 -7.74
C VAL A 18 -12.55 -18.70 -7.96
N ASP A 19 -12.91 -19.97 -8.11
CA ASP A 19 -14.30 -20.39 -8.12
C ASP A 19 -14.91 -20.25 -6.72
N ALA A 20 -15.95 -19.44 -6.59
CA ALA A 20 -16.56 -19.10 -5.30
C ALA A 20 -17.23 -20.29 -4.60
N LYS A 21 -17.63 -21.33 -5.34
CA LYS A 21 -18.31 -22.50 -4.78
C LYS A 21 -17.32 -23.51 -4.24
N SER A 22 -16.24 -23.77 -4.97
CA SER A 22 -15.25 -24.80 -4.62
C SER A 22 -14.05 -24.25 -3.84
N GLY A 23 -13.82 -22.94 -3.87
CA GLY A 23 -12.62 -22.30 -3.33
C GLY A 23 -11.33 -22.61 -4.13
N LYS A 24 -11.44 -23.26 -5.29
CA LYS A 24 -10.28 -23.63 -6.09
C LYS A 24 -9.86 -22.51 -7.03
N SER A 25 -8.55 -22.28 -7.13
CA SER A 25 -7.98 -21.41 -8.14
C SER A 25 -8.19 -22.00 -9.53
N ILE A 26 -8.74 -21.19 -10.44
CA ILE A 26 -8.90 -21.54 -11.86
C ILE A 26 -7.61 -21.25 -12.60
N LEU A 27 -7.07 -20.06 -12.42
CA LEU A 27 -5.84 -19.60 -13.04
C LEU A 27 -5.19 -18.51 -12.19
N SER A 28 -3.87 -18.48 -12.20
CA SER A 28 -3.08 -17.37 -11.63
C SER A 28 -2.04 -16.93 -12.66
N VAL A 29 -1.85 -15.61 -12.77
CA VAL A 29 -0.85 -14.99 -13.62
C VAL A 29 -0.07 -13.96 -12.82
N HIS A 30 1.09 -13.54 -13.31
CA HIS A 30 1.86 -12.43 -12.75
C HIS A 30 2.36 -11.50 -13.86
N GLU A 31 2.42 -10.22 -13.54
CA GLU A 31 3.00 -9.18 -14.39
C GLU A 31 3.92 -8.26 -13.56
N PRO A 32 5.02 -7.77 -14.12
CA PRO A 32 5.60 -8.16 -15.41
C PRO A 32 6.25 -9.56 -15.33
N LYS A 33 6.70 -10.08 -16.47
CA LYS A 33 7.47 -11.34 -16.50
C LYS A 33 8.83 -11.24 -15.82
N ASN A 34 9.48 -10.08 -15.95
CA ASN A 34 10.70 -9.74 -15.23
C ASN A 34 10.35 -8.91 -14.00
N GLU A 35 11.18 -8.94 -12.96
CA GLU A 35 10.94 -8.16 -11.75
C GLU A 35 10.85 -6.65 -12.03
N MET A 36 9.96 -5.99 -11.32
CA MET A 36 9.86 -4.53 -11.32
C MET A 36 11.12 -3.91 -10.71
N GLY A 37 11.60 -2.83 -11.31
CA GLY A 37 12.73 -2.08 -10.77
C GLY A 37 12.40 -1.39 -9.45
N ILE A 38 13.42 -1.24 -8.61
CA ILE A 38 13.39 -0.40 -7.42
C ILE A 38 14.39 0.74 -7.64
N ASN A 39 13.93 1.98 -7.44
CA ASN A 39 14.79 3.15 -7.50
C ASN A 39 15.48 3.34 -6.14
N SER A 40 16.82 3.34 -6.15
CA SER A 40 17.63 3.54 -4.95
C SER A 40 18.62 4.69 -5.20
N LEU A 41 18.18 5.92 -4.96
CA LEU A 41 18.99 7.13 -5.20
C LEU A 41 20.08 7.32 -4.14
N ASN A 42 19.90 6.78 -2.95
CA ASN A 42 20.87 6.76 -1.87
C ASN A 42 20.94 5.36 -1.27
N ASN A 43 21.98 5.10 -0.49
CA ASN A 43 22.05 3.89 0.33
C ASN A 43 20.82 3.83 1.25
N ASP A 44 20.27 2.64 1.42
CA ASP A 44 19.11 2.37 2.27
C ASP A 44 17.78 3.02 1.83
N TRP A 45 17.73 3.64 0.64
CA TRP A 45 16.51 4.14 0.03
C TRP A 45 15.95 3.14 -0.97
N ALA A 46 14.62 3.01 -0.97
CA ALA A 46 13.90 2.16 -1.93
C ALA A 46 12.57 2.79 -2.29
N GLU A 47 12.41 3.09 -3.56
CA GLU A 47 11.21 3.75 -4.11
C GLU A 47 10.70 3.03 -5.35
N GLN A 48 9.38 3.11 -5.57
CA GLN A 48 8.74 2.62 -6.80
C GLN A 48 7.62 3.57 -7.24
N ASP A 49 7.45 3.74 -8.56
CA ASP A 49 6.32 4.49 -9.12
C ASP A 49 4.99 3.75 -8.89
N PRO A 50 4.02 4.33 -8.15
CA PRO A 50 2.71 3.73 -7.95
C PRO A 50 1.94 3.47 -9.24
N ASN A 51 2.17 4.28 -10.29
CA ASN A 51 1.53 4.08 -11.59
C ASN A 51 2.04 2.80 -12.29
N MET A 52 3.26 2.38 -12.01
CA MET A 52 3.80 1.10 -12.47
C MET A 52 3.01 -0.07 -11.86
N TRP A 53 2.70 -0.02 -10.54
CA TRP A 53 1.86 -1.03 -9.90
C TRP A 53 0.47 -1.08 -10.52
N TRP A 54 -0.13 0.08 -10.78
CA TRP A 54 -1.43 0.15 -11.43
C TRP A 54 -1.39 -0.45 -12.83
N LYS A 55 -0.38 -0.11 -13.64
CA LYS A 55 -0.20 -0.67 -14.98
C LYS A 55 -0.18 -2.19 -14.93
N TYR A 56 0.67 -2.77 -14.10
CA TYR A 56 0.80 -4.22 -14.02
C TYR A 56 -0.40 -4.91 -13.35
N THR A 57 -1.10 -4.23 -12.44
CA THR A 57 -2.39 -4.70 -11.93
C THR A 57 -3.41 -4.82 -13.05
N TYR A 58 -3.53 -3.78 -13.86
CA TYR A 58 -4.44 -3.78 -15.01
C TYR A 58 -4.08 -4.86 -16.02
N ASP A 59 -2.81 -4.99 -16.37
CA ASP A 59 -2.32 -6.00 -17.31
C ASP A 59 -2.58 -7.42 -16.77
N ALA A 60 -2.32 -7.69 -15.49
CA ALA A 60 -2.57 -8.96 -14.83
C ALA A 60 -4.06 -9.33 -14.81
N ILE A 61 -4.94 -8.35 -14.48
CA ILE A 61 -6.39 -8.55 -14.52
C ILE A 61 -6.86 -8.91 -15.92
N LYS A 62 -6.47 -8.15 -16.93
CA LYS A 62 -6.86 -8.44 -18.32
C LYS A 62 -6.39 -9.81 -18.75
N ARG A 63 -5.16 -10.15 -18.42
CA ARG A 63 -4.56 -11.43 -18.81
C ARG A 63 -5.26 -12.61 -18.12
N VAL A 64 -5.48 -12.56 -16.80
CA VAL A 64 -6.11 -13.66 -16.08
C VAL A 64 -7.56 -13.89 -16.53
N CYS A 65 -8.33 -12.82 -16.80
CA CYS A 65 -9.68 -12.94 -17.34
C CYS A 65 -9.68 -13.59 -18.74
N LYS A 66 -8.79 -13.12 -19.62
CA LYS A 66 -8.67 -13.66 -20.99
C LYS A 66 -8.26 -15.13 -21.00
N GLU A 67 -7.20 -15.49 -20.27
CA GLU A 67 -6.63 -16.84 -20.30
C GLU A 67 -7.48 -17.87 -19.55
N SER A 68 -8.25 -17.46 -18.53
CA SER A 68 -9.18 -18.34 -17.80
C SER A 68 -10.49 -18.59 -18.53
N ASN A 69 -10.80 -17.86 -19.59
CA ASN A 69 -12.12 -17.85 -20.23
C ASN A 69 -13.29 -17.52 -19.27
N VAL A 70 -13.01 -16.84 -18.15
CA VAL A 70 -14.03 -16.40 -17.22
C VAL A 70 -14.56 -15.05 -17.67
N ASP A 71 -15.88 -14.97 -17.80
CA ASP A 71 -16.60 -13.72 -18.04
C ASP A 71 -16.42 -12.77 -16.83
N SER A 72 -15.90 -11.58 -17.07
CA SER A 72 -15.66 -10.58 -16.03
C SER A 72 -16.94 -10.17 -15.27
N GLU A 73 -18.11 -10.23 -15.92
CA GLU A 73 -19.40 -9.96 -15.27
C GLU A 73 -19.78 -11.00 -14.21
N LYS A 74 -19.13 -12.17 -14.23
CA LYS A 74 -19.32 -13.22 -13.23
C LYS A 74 -18.35 -13.11 -12.04
N ILE A 75 -17.47 -12.10 -12.02
CA ILE A 75 -16.59 -11.78 -10.89
C ILE A 75 -17.39 -10.98 -9.89
N GLY A 76 -17.70 -11.57 -8.74
CA GLY A 76 -18.53 -10.93 -7.72
C GLY A 76 -17.77 -10.06 -6.73
N SER A 77 -16.45 -10.22 -6.62
CA SER A 77 -15.64 -9.45 -5.68
C SER A 77 -14.15 -9.49 -6.05
N ILE A 78 -13.42 -8.45 -5.65
CA ILE A 78 -11.97 -8.35 -5.77
C ILE A 78 -11.37 -8.22 -4.37
N GLY A 79 -10.39 -9.08 -4.05
CA GLY A 79 -9.57 -8.96 -2.84
C GLY A 79 -8.16 -8.49 -3.19
N ILE A 80 -7.60 -7.59 -2.39
CA ILE A 80 -6.27 -7.02 -2.62
C ILE A 80 -5.38 -7.33 -1.43
N SER A 81 -4.28 -8.05 -1.68
CA SER A 81 -3.10 -8.12 -0.84
C SER A 81 -1.99 -7.27 -1.44
N TYR A 82 -1.10 -6.73 -0.63
CA TYR A 82 -0.09 -5.79 -1.12
C TYR A 82 1.16 -5.75 -0.23
N GLN A 83 2.26 -5.21 -0.79
CA GLN A 83 3.47 -4.93 -0.03
C GLN A 83 3.17 -3.95 1.12
N MET A 84 3.62 -4.28 2.32
CA MET A 84 3.34 -3.54 3.53
C MET A 84 4.10 -2.21 3.62
N HIS A 85 3.65 -1.31 4.49
CA HIS A 85 4.36 -0.11 4.96
C HIS A 85 4.75 0.92 3.89
N GLY A 86 4.26 0.78 2.65
CA GLY A 86 4.49 1.75 1.59
C GLY A 86 3.76 3.08 1.88
N LEU A 87 4.34 4.17 1.40
CA LEU A 87 3.73 5.50 1.44
C LEU A 87 3.48 5.99 0.03
N VAL A 88 2.24 6.06 -0.39
CA VAL A 88 1.79 6.77 -1.60
C VAL A 88 1.20 8.10 -1.19
N VAL A 89 1.64 9.20 -1.78
CA VAL A 89 1.08 10.55 -1.56
C VAL A 89 0.52 11.09 -2.86
N VAL A 90 -0.71 11.60 -2.83
CA VAL A 90 -1.43 12.06 -4.02
C VAL A 90 -1.92 13.50 -3.88
N ASP A 91 -2.05 14.18 -5.02
CA ASP A 91 -2.69 15.48 -5.13
C ASP A 91 -4.23 15.40 -5.14
N LYS A 92 -4.90 16.55 -5.33
CA LYS A 92 -6.37 16.63 -5.39
C LYS A 92 -6.99 15.88 -6.58
N ASN A 93 -6.19 15.56 -7.61
CA ASN A 93 -6.62 14.79 -8.77
C ASN A 93 -6.36 13.28 -8.57
N GLY A 94 -5.79 12.88 -7.43
CA GLY A 94 -5.40 11.50 -7.16
C GLY A 94 -4.13 11.06 -7.88
N SER A 95 -3.34 12.02 -8.40
CA SER A 95 -2.06 11.75 -9.06
C SER A 95 -0.95 11.63 -8.03
N PRO A 96 -0.08 10.60 -8.09
CA PRO A 96 1.08 10.50 -7.23
C PRO A 96 1.99 11.72 -7.38
N LEU A 97 2.41 12.29 -6.25
CA LEU A 97 3.29 13.47 -6.18
C LEU A 97 4.77 13.09 -6.26
N ARG A 98 5.07 11.84 -6.01
CA ARG A 98 6.41 11.26 -6.03
C ARG A 98 6.34 9.73 -6.10
N ASP A 99 7.49 9.08 -6.35
CA ASP A 99 7.63 7.64 -6.16
C ASP A 99 7.33 7.26 -4.69
N SER A 100 6.67 6.13 -4.50
CA SER A 100 6.33 5.61 -3.18
C SER A 100 7.58 5.15 -2.44
N ILE A 101 7.74 5.57 -1.19
CA ILE A 101 8.73 5.00 -0.27
C ILE A 101 8.21 3.61 0.13
N ILE A 102 8.87 2.54 -0.31
CA ILE A 102 8.38 1.17 -0.12
C ILE A 102 8.87 0.52 1.18
N TRP A 103 8.47 -0.70 1.43
CA TRP A 103 8.66 -1.42 2.71
C TRP A 103 10.12 -1.61 3.12
N CYS A 104 11.03 -1.85 2.16
CA CYS A 104 12.46 -2.08 2.42
C CYS A 104 13.30 -0.80 2.53
N ASP A 105 12.69 0.38 2.37
CA ASP A 105 13.36 1.67 2.61
C ASP A 105 13.55 1.91 4.10
N SER A 106 14.71 2.38 4.51
CA SER A 106 15.02 2.60 5.93
C SER A 106 15.23 4.07 6.33
N ARG A 107 15.00 5.03 5.41
CA ARG A 107 15.23 6.47 5.69
C ARG A 107 14.45 7.03 6.88
N ALA A 108 13.30 6.45 7.21
CA ALA A 108 12.43 6.92 8.28
C ALA A 108 12.64 6.20 9.63
N VAL A 109 13.57 5.25 9.72
CA VAL A 109 13.82 4.46 10.95
C VAL A 109 14.12 5.36 12.15
N ASN A 110 15.02 6.34 11.99
CA ASN A 110 15.39 7.24 13.09
C ASN A 110 14.20 8.08 13.57
N ILE A 111 13.34 8.53 12.65
CA ILE A 111 12.11 9.28 12.98
C ILE A 111 11.19 8.42 13.85
N GLY A 112 11.00 7.15 13.47
CA GLY A 112 10.18 6.23 14.24
C GLY A 112 10.77 5.91 15.62
N ASN A 113 12.08 5.75 15.72
CA ASN A 113 12.78 5.53 16.99
C ASN A 113 12.66 6.75 17.92
N GLU A 114 12.89 7.95 17.39
CA GLU A 114 12.70 9.19 18.17
C GLU A 114 11.25 9.35 18.65
N ALA A 115 10.26 9.03 17.80
CA ALA A 115 8.86 9.08 18.19
C ALA A 115 8.58 8.06 19.30
N PHE A 116 9.12 6.84 19.22
CA PHE A 116 8.96 5.81 20.24
C PHE A 116 9.51 6.24 21.61
N GLU A 117 10.67 6.88 21.63
CA GLU A 117 11.27 7.42 22.84
C GLU A 117 10.47 8.60 23.40
N LYS A 118 10.09 9.58 22.56
CA LYS A 118 9.38 10.80 22.98
C LYS A 118 7.96 10.53 23.45
N LEU A 119 7.24 9.64 22.80
CA LEU A 119 5.86 9.29 23.12
C LEU A 119 5.76 8.30 24.29
N GLY A 120 6.83 7.55 24.54
CA GLY A 120 6.93 6.52 25.56
C GLY A 120 6.53 5.15 25.05
N GLN A 121 7.38 4.16 25.34
CA GLN A 121 7.22 2.77 24.89
C GLN A 121 5.88 2.17 25.31
N GLU A 122 5.49 2.35 26.59
CA GLU A 122 4.23 1.83 27.13
C GLU A 122 3.02 2.35 26.36
N LYS A 123 3.01 3.67 26.06
CA LYS A 123 1.94 4.30 25.29
C LYS A 123 1.90 3.75 23.86
N CYS A 124 3.02 3.68 23.16
CA CYS A 124 3.07 3.13 21.82
C CYS A 124 2.59 1.68 21.79
N MET A 125 3.13 0.83 22.67
CA MET A 125 2.78 -0.59 22.69
C MET A 125 1.33 -0.86 23.07
N SER A 126 0.74 -0.05 23.98
CA SER A 126 -0.65 -0.25 24.41
C SER A 126 -1.69 0.37 23.46
N HIS A 127 -1.33 1.40 22.70
CA HIS A 127 -2.25 2.11 21.80
C HIS A 127 -2.06 1.75 20.32
N LEU A 128 -0.82 1.66 19.86
CA LEU A 128 -0.48 1.35 18.46
C LEU A 128 -0.17 -0.14 18.23
N LEU A 129 0.01 -0.90 19.32
CA LEU A 129 0.44 -2.30 19.34
C LEU A 129 1.83 -2.54 18.73
N ASN A 130 2.57 -1.48 18.45
CA ASN A 130 3.93 -1.53 17.91
C ASN A 130 4.67 -0.20 18.15
N SER A 131 5.98 -0.19 17.89
CA SER A 131 6.74 1.06 17.79
C SER A 131 6.40 1.75 16.47
N PRO A 132 6.53 3.09 16.35
CA PRO A 132 6.37 3.80 15.07
C PRO A 132 7.37 3.36 13.99
N GLY A 133 8.58 2.89 14.36
CA GLY A 133 9.56 2.24 13.49
C GLY A 133 9.66 2.84 12.10
N ASN A 134 9.78 1.97 11.10
CA ASN A 134 9.87 2.33 9.69
C ASN A 134 8.51 2.19 8.96
N PHE A 135 7.43 2.59 9.60
CA PHE A 135 6.09 2.48 9.06
C PHE A 135 5.65 3.73 8.28
N THR A 136 4.46 3.68 7.70
CA THR A 136 3.92 4.73 6.82
C THR A 136 3.86 6.10 7.50
N ALA A 137 3.49 6.16 8.78
CA ALA A 137 3.47 7.43 9.54
C ALA A 137 4.87 8.07 9.61
N SER A 138 5.91 7.30 9.92
CA SER A 138 7.29 7.79 9.97
C SER A 138 7.80 8.23 8.60
N LYS A 139 7.43 7.53 7.52
CA LYS A 139 7.73 7.93 6.15
C LYS A 139 7.03 9.23 5.75
N LEU A 140 5.77 9.40 6.16
CA LEU A 140 5.05 10.66 5.93
C LEU A 140 5.70 11.83 6.68
N LYS A 141 6.14 11.61 7.91
CA LYS A 141 6.90 12.61 8.68
C LYS A 141 8.23 12.94 7.98
N TRP A 142 8.92 11.93 7.45
CA TRP A 142 10.14 12.17 6.67
C TRP A 142 9.87 13.08 5.46
N VAL A 143 8.79 12.84 4.70
CA VAL A 143 8.39 13.70 3.56
C VAL A 143 8.09 15.12 4.04
N LYS A 144 7.41 15.29 5.18
CA LYS A 144 7.15 16.61 5.77
C LYS A 144 8.43 17.38 6.06
N ASP A 145 9.45 16.71 6.60
CA ASP A 145 10.67 17.35 7.06
C ASP A 145 11.68 17.62 5.93
N ASN A 146 11.72 16.74 4.92
CA ASN A 146 12.75 16.76 3.88
C ASN A 146 12.23 17.21 2.50
N GLU A 147 10.93 17.10 2.26
CA GLU A 147 10.28 17.47 0.99
C GLU A 147 9.06 18.39 1.22
N PRO A 148 9.21 19.55 1.91
CA PRO A 148 8.08 20.39 2.30
C PRO A 148 7.23 20.84 1.11
N ASN A 149 7.82 21.12 -0.05
CA ASN A 149 7.10 21.49 -1.27
C ASN A 149 6.20 20.38 -1.83
N ILE A 150 6.54 19.11 -1.57
CA ILE A 150 5.68 17.95 -1.89
C ILE A 150 4.61 17.83 -0.82
N TYR A 151 5.02 17.91 0.46
CA TYR A 151 4.10 17.76 1.58
C TYR A 151 2.93 18.75 1.53
N GLU A 152 3.16 20.00 1.19
CA GLU A 152 2.11 21.04 1.06
C GLU A 152 1.08 20.74 -0.04
N LYS A 153 1.42 19.92 -1.03
CA LYS A 153 0.53 19.53 -2.13
C LYS A 153 -0.25 18.25 -1.83
N ILE A 154 0.08 17.55 -0.75
CA ILE A 154 -0.59 16.29 -0.40
C ILE A 154 -2.05 16.55 -0.10
N TYR A 155 -2.93 15.95 -0.88
CA TYR A 155 -4.35 15.88 -0.57
C TYR A 155 -4.66 14.68 0.31
N LYS A 156 -4.11 13.51 -0.03
CA LYS A 156 -4.24 12.26 0.73
C LYS A 156 -2.94 11.46 0.66
N TYR A 157 -2.70 10.66 1.70
CA TYR A 157 -1.74 9.57 1.65
C TYR A 157 -2.47 8.23 1.68
N MET A 158 -1.87 7.20 1.13
CA MET A 158 -2.44 5.87 0.97
C MET A 158 -1.37 4.81 1.19
N LEU A 159 -1.79 3.63 1.60
CA LEU A 159 -1.00 2.41 1.45
C LEU A 159 -1.02 1.95 -0.03
N PRO A 160 -0.10 1.09 -0.46
CA PRO A 160 -0.10 0.59 -1.85
C PRO A 160 -1.42 -0.07 -2.25
N GLY A 161 -2.04 -0.85 -1.35
CA GLY A 161 -3.34 -1.46 -1.62
C GLY A 161 -4.49 -0.46 -1.70
N ASP A 162 -4.49 0.59 -0.88
CA ASP A 162 -5.49 1.66 -0.95
C ASP A 162 -5.40 2.39 -2.29
N PHE A 163 -4.18 2.64 -2.79
CA PHE A 163 -3.98 3.26 -4.10
C PHE A 163 -4.53 2.39 -5.24
N ILE A 164 -4.30 1.08 -5.20
CA ILE A 164 -4.88 0.17 -6.21
C ILE A 164 -6.40 0.10 -6.08
N ALA A 165 -6.95 0.06 -4.87
CA ALA A 165 -8.39 0.13 -4.65
C ALA A 165 -8.99 1.43 -5.20
N TYR A 166 -8.33 2.57 -4.95
CA TYR A 166 -8.70 3.86 -5.54
C TYR A 166 -8.69 3.81 -7.08
N LYS A 167 -7.64 3.27 -7.68
CA LYS A 167 -7.56 3.15 -9.15
C LYS A 167 -8.64 2.26 -9.76
N LEU A 168 -9.13 1.28 -9.02
CA LEU A 168 -10.22 0.39 -9.45
C LEU A 168 -11.61 1.01 -9.28
N THR A 169 -11.81 1.83 -8.26
CA THR A 169 -13.14 2.30 -7.84
C THR A 169 -13.39 3.79 -8.07
N GLY A 170 -12.33 4.60 -8.15
CA GLY A 170 -12.40 6.06 -8.11
C GLY A 170 -12.59 6.65 -6.70
N GLU A 171 -12.74 5.82 -5.67
CA GLU A 171 -13.01 6.23 -4.30
C GLU A 171 -11.77 6.10 -3.42
N ILE A 172 -11.44 7.15 -2.66
CA ILE A 172 -10.33 7.14 -1.71
C ILE A 172 -10.82 6.64 -0.36
N ASN A 173 -10.51 5.41 -0.05
CA ASN A 173 -10.88 4.75 1.21
C ASN A 173 -9.70 3.99 1.79
N THR A 174 -9.75 3.72 3.08
CA THR A 174 -8.85 2.81 3.78
C THR A 174 -9.60 1.96 4.80
N THR A 175 -8.94 1.02 5.43
CA THR A 175 -9.50 0.16 6.47
C THR A 175 -8.80 0.40 7.80
N ARG A 176 -9.42 -0.04 8.92
CA ARG A 176 -8.73 -0.02 10.22
C ARG A 176 -7.41 -0.81 10.18
N ASN A 177 -7.39 -1.93 9.44
CA ASN A 177 -6.17 -2.71 9.27
C ASN A 177 -5.09 -1.92 8.54
N GLY A 178 -5.46 -1.16 7.49
CA GLY A 178 -4.54 -0.24 6.80
C GLY A 178 -4.04 0.87 7.72
N LEU A 179 -4.92 1.51 8.49
CA LEU A 179 -4.50 2.52 9.47
C LEU A 179 -3.59 1.93 10.55
N SER A 180 -3.87 0.71 11.01
CA SER A 180 -3.04 -0.02 11.97
C SER A 180 -1.67 -0.35 11.39
N GLU A 181 -1.63 -0.88 10.18
CA GLU A 181 -0.39 -1.17 9.45
C GLU A 181 0.46 0.08 9.27
N GLY A 182 -0.19 1.22 8.96
CA GLY A 182 0.46 2.53 8.87
C GLY A 182 0.92 3.13 10.20
N ILE A 183 0.60 2.48 11.34
CA ILE A 183 0.81 3.01 12.70
C ILE A 183 0.04 4.32 12.93
N ILE A 184 -1.22 4.36 12.50
CA ILE A 184 -2.07 5.57 12.60
C ILE A 184 -3.36 5.26 13.38
N TRP A 185 -3.58 4.00 13.75
CA TRP A 185 -4.75 3.59 14.52
C TRP A 185 -4.44 3.41 16.00
N ASP A 186 -5.23 4.06 16.85
CA ASP A 186 -5.20 3.89 18.31
C ASP A 186 -6.21 2.80 18.71
N TYR A 187 -5.72 1.62 19.01
CA TYR A 187 -6.56 0.47 19.40
C TYR A 187 -7.29 0.69 20.71
N LYS A 188 -6.65 1.35 21.67
CA LYS A 188 -7.22 1.57 22.99
C LYS A 188 -8.42 2.52 22.95
N ASN A 189 -8.33 3.56 22.11
CA ASN A 189 -9.37 4.55 21.95
C ASN A 189 -10.30 4.28 20.76
N ASN A 190 -10.01 3.25 19.95
CA ASN A 190 -10.74 2.88 18.73
C ASN A 190 -10.93 4.07 17.77
N SER A 191 -9.88 4.84 17.55
CA SER A 191 -9.85 6.05 16.72
C SER A 191 -8.52 6.18 15.98
N THR A 192 -8.39 7.22 15.15
CA THR A 192 -7.09 7.64 14.63
C THR A 192 -6.19 8.12 15.77
N ALA A 193 -4.89 7.86 15.64
CA ALA A 193 -3.88 8.24 16.64
C ALA A 193 -3.43 9.71 16.42
N ASP A 194 -4.35 10.66 16.59
CA ASP A 194 -4.13 12.09 16.33
C ASP A 194 -3.04 12.72 17.24
N TRP A 195 -2.61 11.99 18.26
CA TRP A 195 -1.53 12.36 19.16
C TRP A 195 -0.13 11.95 18.67
N LEU A 196 -0.04 11.15 17.61
CA LEU A 196 1.19 10.74 16.96
C LEU A 196 1.69 11.85 16.02
#